data_46f5f944da4fc6ddd40229c41ab78186
#
_entry.id   46f5f944da4fc6ddd40229c41ab78186
#
_cell.length_a   1.000
_cell.length_b   1.000
_cell.length_c   1.000
_cell.angle_alpha   90.00
_cell.angle_beta   90.00
_cell.angle_gamma   90.00
#
_symmetry.space_group_name_H-M   'P 1'
#
loop_
_entity.id
_entity.type
_entity.pdbx_description
1 polymer ?
#
loop_
_entity_poly.entity_id
_entity_poly.type
_entity_poly.pdbx_seq_one_letter_code
_entity_poly.pdbx_strand_id
1 'polypeptide(L)'
;VGPLLYFLLRRADRRDWAWALAPAVALLAAGAFYLLAPAGRLQGHLTQTVATIEILSPEMAAVRAGATVVAARGGDLTVHAAGNMFAGPSGYDGRADIQKSVLVQRSGEKTTVSFGDVRYSSLRQVYAYGLRRDPGSIEGKLYFAGKNIKGDLLNKTGLDLRDCRLALGGRVIRIGNLSAGETVHIEETLEGLNISPGPEMLLAELGGSRGTRPGDPFFRERQVLSESLHGENGRAASIQFIGWHDGAPGIFEVTGKPGRIEDHGLVLVKQAIGMEAAPGKFRLPAGFIKPRPGELRFASTEGRETKVIYNDNINLVYNIDDAGISGNFEIEALEFQYAGGQFASPVEIYNYQDDKWEQLPDGGRKIGTEELPRYLSGGEVRLRVAGESRGPYPVWPGLAVEGVVS
;
A
#
# COMPACT_ATOMS: atom_id res chain seq x y z
N VAL A 1 49.71 16.94 -2.16
CA VAL A 1 50.73 17.33 -1.12
C VAL A 1 52.11 16.98 -1.60
N GLY A 2 52.39 15.79 -2.18
CA GLY A 2 53.74 15.34 -2.59
C GLY A 2 54.47 16.29 -3.54
N PRO A 3 53.90 16.72 -4.68
CA PRO A 3 54.59 17.61 -5.60
C PRO A 3 54.92 18.99 -5.02
N LEU A 4 54.03 19.57 -4.21
CA LEU A 4 54.25 20.85 -3.56
C LEU A 4 55.35 20.81 -2.51
N LEU A 5 55.36 19.76 -1.68
CA LEU A 5 56.40 19.54 -0.68
C LEU A 5 57.76 19.35 -1.33
N TYR A 6 57.82 18.59 -2.42
CA TYR A 6 59.05 18.39 -3.19
C TYR A 6 59.57 19.72 -3.80
N PHE A 7 58.68 20.55 -4.33
CA PHE A 7 59.04 21.84 -4.92
C PHE A 7 59.57 22.82 -3.88
N LEU A 8 58.98 22.86 -2.67
CA LEU A 8 59.42 23.66 -1.55
C LEU A 8 60.81 23.22 -1.03
N LEU A 9 61.02 21.91 -0.89
CA LEU A 9 62.26 21.35 -0.45
C LEU A 9 63.43 21.52 -1.48
N ARG A 10 63.04 21.45 -2.79
CA ARG A 10 63.99 21.74 -3.87
C ARG A 10 64.43 23.19 -3.85
N ARG A 11 63.56 24.14 -3.52
CA ARG A 11 63.88 25.56 -3.44
C ARG A 11 64.72 25.88 -2.20
N ALA A 12 64.63 25.09 -1.15
CA ALA A 12 65.39 25.19 0.07
C ALA A 12 66.74 24.41 0.05
N ASP A 13 67.04 23.73 -1.08
CA ASP A 13 68.21 22.85 -1.29
C ASP A 13 68.37 21.74 -0.23
N ARG A 14 67.18 21.25 0.31
CA ARG A 14 67.14 20.20 1.33
C ARG A 14 66.26 19.02 0.88
N ARG A 15 66.60 18.46 -0.28
CA ARG A 15 65.83 17.38 -0.91
C ARG A 15 65.76 16.11 -0.08
N ASP A 16 66.84 15.84 0.69
CA ASP A 16 66.94 14.63 1.53
C ASP A 16 65.88 14.58 2.63
N TRP A 17 65.36 15.75 3.03
CA TRP A 17 64.28 15.81 4.02
C TRP A 17 62.92 15.38 3.51
N ALA A 18 62.79 15.17 2.20
CA ALA A 18 61.53 14.70 1.60
C ALA A 18 61.12 13.35 2.18
N TRP A 19 62.07 12.47 2.47
CA TRP A 19 61.78 11.15 3.01
C TRP A 19 61.23 11.16 4.43
N ALA A 20 61.57 12.14 5.24
CA ALA A 20 61.05 12.30 6.59
C ALA A 20 59.78 13.14 6.65
N LEU A 21 59.71 14.21 5.86
CA LEU A 21 58.58 15.14 5.86
C LEU A 21 57.34 14.59 5.15
N ALA A 22 57.51 13.77 4.11
CA ALA A 22 56.37 13.19 3.44
C ALA A 22 55.53 12.25 4.35
N PRO A 23 56.13 11.30 5.09
CA PRO A 23 55.39 10.51 6.09
C PRO A 23 54.83 11.37 7.23
N ALA A 24 55.58 12.37 7.72
CA ALA A 24 55.13 13.24 8.79
C ALA A 24 53.85 14.06 8.38
N VAL A 25 53.87 14.63 7.18
CA VAL A 25 52.71 15.35 6.63
C VAL A 25 51.55 14.40 6.38
N ALA A 26 51.80 13.16 5.92
CA ALA A 26 50.77 12.16 5.74
C ALA A 26 50.13 11.77 7.07
N LEU A 27 50.91 11.57 8.12
CA LEU A 27 50.41 11.28 9.48
C LEU A 27 49.63 12.46 10.07
N LEU A 28 50.10 13.70 9.89
CA LEU A 28 49.38 14.90 10.33
C LEU A 28 48.07 15.07 9.57
N ALA A 29 48.06 14.84 8.25
CA ALA A 29 46.84 14.89 7.45
C ALA A 29 45.87 13.80 7.84
N ALA A 30 46.34 12.57 8.08
CA ALA A 30 45.50 11.47 8.56
C ALA A 30 44.93 11.76 9.96
N GLY A 31 45.76 12.32 10.86
CA GLY A 31 45.32 12.74 12.18
C GLY A 31 44.28 13.87 12.13
N ALA A 32 44.53 14.89 11.31
CA ALA A 32 43.57 15.97 11.08
C ALA A 32 42.27 15.46 10.48
N PHE A 33 42.35 14.58 9.49
CA PHE A 33 41.15 13.93 8.93
C PHE A 33 40.40 13.10 9.97
N TYR A 34 41.14 12.40 10.84
CA TYR A 34 40.53 11.62 11.93
C TYR A 34 39.84 12.51 12.95
N LEU A 35 40.40 13.67 13.27
CA LEU A 35 39.82 14.62 14.23
C LEU A 35 38.68 15.49 13.63
N LEU A 36 38.79 15.84 12.34
CA LEU A 36 37.86 16.71 11.66
C LEU A 36 36.69 15.93 10.99
N ALA A 37 36.77 14.62 10.89
CA ALA A 37 35.71 13.75 10.31
C ALA A 37 34.80 13.06 11.34
N PRO A 38 34.54 13.57 12.56
CA PRO A 38 33.58 12.96 13.46
C PRO A 38 32.12 13.08 12.94
N ALA A 39 31.86 14.10 12.12
CA ALA A 39 30.52 14.35 11.58
C ALA A 39 30.04 13.34 10.54
N GLY A 40 30.93 12.57 9.94
CA GLY A 40 30.59 11.53 8.96
C GLY A 40 30.52 10.11 9.52
N ARG A 41 30.80 9.92 10.81
CA ARG A 41 30.68 8.60 11.45
C ARG A 41 29.28 8.41 11.99
N LEU A 42 28.66 7.30 11.61
CA LEU A 42 27.41 6.88 12.24
C LEU A 42 27.63 6.79 13.76
N GLN A 43 27.00 7.67 14.52
CA GLN A 43 27.10 7.69 15.98
C GLN A 43 26.28 6.59 16.63
N GLY A 44 25.36 5.98 15.86
CA GLY A 44 24.50 4.88 16.27
C GLY A 44 23.95 4.12 15.07
N HIS A 45 23.20 3.06 15.35
CA HIS A 45 22.51 2.34 14.30
C HIS A 45 21.44 3.25 13.67
N LEU A 46 21.43 3.30 12.34
CA LEU A 46 20.35 3.94 11.60
C LEU A 46 19.33 2.87 11.25
N THR A 47 18.11 3.05 11.69
CA THR A 47 17.00 2.17 11.36
C THR A 47 16.02 2.88 10.45
N GLN A 48 15.55 2.16 9.47
CA GLN A 48 14.45 2.58 8.62
C GLN A 48 13.37 1.51 8.67
N THR A 49 12.28 1.82 9.33
CA THR A 49 11.13 0.91 9.47
C THR A 49 10.00 1.35 8.58
N VAL A 50 9.45 0.41 7.84
CA VAL A 50 8.25 0.62 7.03
C VAL A 50 7.22 -0.43 7.42
N ALA A 51 5.98 -0.02 7.67
CA ALA A 51 4.94 -0.95 8.07
C ALA A 51 3.58 -0.60 7.47
N THR A 52 2.75 -1.62 7.32
CA THR A 52 1.32 -1.51 7.07
C THR A 52 0.57 -2.12 8.24
N ILE A 53 -0.33 -1.36 8.83
CA ILE A 53 -1.25 -1.76 9.89
C ILE A 53 -2.65 -1.76 9.28
N GLU A 54 -3.21 -2.93 9.05
CA GLU A 54 -4.57 -3.12 8.58
C GLU A 54 -5.47 -3.44 9.77
N ILE A 55 -6.27 -2.46 10.19
CA ILE A 55 -7.19 -2.60 11.31
C ILE A 55 -8.37 -3.45 10.85
N LEU A 56 -8.53 -4.61 11.47
CA LEU A 56 -9.60 -5.57 11.18
C LEU A 56 -10.80 -5.38 12.11
N SER A 57 -10.53 -5.02 13.35
CA SER A 57 -11.49 -4.65 14.38
C SER A 57 -10.81 -3.72 15.41
N PRO A 58 -11.54 -3.08 16.32
CA PRO A 58 -10.93 -2.26 17.39
C PRO A 58 -9.92 -3.04 18.24
N GLU A 59 -10.08 -4.35 18.36
CA GLU A 59 -9.25 -5.24 19.18
C GLU A 59 -8.09 -5.87 18.38
N MET A 60 -8.11 -5.80 17.04
CA MET A 60 -7.17 -6.56 16.22
C MET A 60 -6.77 -5.86 14.93
N ALA A 61 -5.48 -5.85 14.63
CA ALA A 61 -4.94 -5.45 13.34
C ALA A 61 -3.96 -6.48 12.80
N ALA A 62 -3.94 -6.64 11.49
CA ALA A 62 -2.87 -7.32 10.79
C ALA A 62 -1.72 -6.34 10.55
N VAL A 63 -0.50 -6.76 10.89
CA VAL A 63 0.72 -5.95 10.73
C VAL A 63 1.66 -6.65 9.77
N ARG A 64 2.18 -5.90 8.81
CA ARG A 64 3.29 -6.29 7.95
C ARG A 64 4.34 -5.20 8.03
N ALA A 65 5.57 -5.56 8.33
CA ALA A 65 6.63 -4.59 8.54
C ALA A 65 7.97 -5.07 8.00
N GLY A 66 8.79 -4.13 7.60
CA GLY A 66 10.18 -4.34 7.24
C GLY A 66 11.07 -3.31 7.93
N ALA A 67 12.19 -3.74 8.46
CA ALA A 67 13.21 -2.85 8.98
C ALA A 67 14.53 -3.07 8.27
N THR A 68 15.17 -1.97 7.89
CA THR A 68 16.55 -1.96 7.41
C THR A 68 17.42 -1.30 8.46
N VAL A 69 18.42 -2.00 8.92
CA VAL A 69 19.37 -1.53 9.94
C VAL A 69 20.74 -1.35 9.31
N VAL A 70 21.28 -0.13 9.40
CA VAL A 70 22.67 0.16 9.05
C VAL A 70 23.50 0.06 10.33
N ALA A 71 24.42 -0.89 10.38
CA ALA A 71 25.24 -1.13 11.55
C ALA A 71 26.32 -0.04 11.71
N ALA A 72 26.25 0.73 12.78
CA ALA A 72 27.26 1.74 13.11
C ALA A 72 28.58 1.15 13.61
N ARG A 73 28.60 -0.13 13.96
CA ARG A 73 29.78 -0.87 14.45
C ARG A 73 29.73 -2.33 14.01
N GLY A 74 30.88 -2.95 13.95
CA GLY A 74 31.00 -4.40 13.79
C GLY A 74 30.62 -5.13 15.08
N GLY A 75 30.21 -6.41 14.96
CA GLY A 75 29.83 -7.27 16.06
C GLY A 75 28.44 -7.86 15.88
N ASP A 76 27.78 -8.20 16.97
CA ASP A 76 26.46 -8.79 16.95
C ASP A 76 25.38 -7.71 16.93
N LEU A 77 24.36 -7.90 16.08
CA LEU A 77 23.19 -7.07 15.95
C LEU A 77 21.96 -7.90 16.21
N THR A 78 21.12 -7.44 17.12
CA THR A 78 19.85 -8.14 17.45
C THR A 78 18.69 -7.22 17.20
N VAL A 79 17.67 -7.74 16.51
CA VAL A 79 16.41 -7.06 16.23
C VAL A 79 15.28 -7.88 16.85
N HIS A 80 14.51 -7.24 17.70
CA HIS A 80 13.32 -7.82 18.30
C HIS A 80 12.08 -7.29 17.60
N ALA A 81 11.22 -8.18 17.14
CA ALA A 81 9.86 -7.82 16.72
C ALA A 81 8.92 -7.95 17.91
N ALA A 82 8.13 -6.91 18.16
CA ALA A 82 7.22 -6.83 19.28
C ALA A 82 5.89 -7.55 18.99
N GLY A 83 5.24 -8.00 20.07
CA GLY A 83 3.95 -8.66 20.00
C GLY A 83 4.01 -10.05 19.35
N ASN A 84 2.86 -10.58 18.99
CA ASN A 84 2.73 -11.91 18.36
C ASN A 84 3.16 -11.95 16.89
N MET A 85 4.16 -11.13 16.52
CA MET A 85 4.67 -11.11 15.16
C MET A 85 5.73 -12.17 14.94
N PHE A 86 5.64 -12.85 13.80
CA PHE A 86 6.74 -13.65 13.28
C PHE A 86 7.72 -12.71 12.58
N ALA A 87 9.00 -12.86 12.85
CA ALA A 87 10.04 -12.09 12.18
C ALA A 87 11.15 -12.99 11.65
N GLY A 88 11.79 -12.54 10.60
CA GLY A 88 12.91 -13.24 9.98
C GLY A 88 13.79 -12.30 9.16
N PRO A 89 14.99 -12.75 8.79
CA PRO A 89 15.85 -11.99 7.90
C PRO A 89 15.24 -11.93 6.51
N SER A 90 15.38 -10.78 5.83
CA SER A 90 15.04 -10.67 4.42
C SER A 90 16.17 -11.25 3.58
N GLY A 91 15.85 -12.27 2.79
CA GLY A 91 16.81 -13.03 2.00
C GLY A 91 17.14 -12.41 0.62
N TYR A 92 17.11 -11.10 0.46
CA TYR A 92 17.28 -10.47 -0.86
C TYR A 92 18.72 -10.44 -1.39
N ASP A 93 19.71 -10.87 -0.63
CA ASP A 93 21.07 -11.03 -1.14
C ASP A 93 21.30 -12.52 -1.45
N GLY A 94 21.28 -12.88 -2.74
CA GLY A 94 21.55 -14.24 -3.23
C GLY A 94 22.96 -14.77 -2.91
N ARG A 95 23.62 -14.21 -1.88
CA ARG A 95 24.87 -14.66 -1.31
C ARG A 95 24.57 -15.56 -0.11
N ALA A 96 24.71 -16.85 -0.33
CA ALA A 96 24.55 -17.92 0.65
C ALA A 96 25.34 -17.73 1.96
N ASP A 97 26.33 -16.83 1.99
CA ASP A 97 27.18 -16.58 3.15
C ASP A 97 26.51 -15.78 4.28
N ILE A 98 25.45 -15.00 3.98
CA ILE A 98 24.76 -14.18 5.00
C ILE A 98 23.86 -15.05 5.89
N GLN A 99 23.38 -16.19 5.41
CA GLN A 99 22.48 -17.07 6.17
C GLN A 99 23.19 -17.85 7.27
N LYS A 100 24.51 -18.01 7.23
CA LYS A 100 25.26 -18.84 8.19
C LYS A 100 25.39 -18.25 9.59
N SER A 101 25.15 -16.95 9.75
CA SER A 101 25.30 -16.25 11.03
C SER A 101 24.00 -15.63 11.55
N VAL A 102 22.84 -16.10 11.09
CA VAL A 102 21.56 -15.58 11.55
C VAL A 102 20.83 -16.61 12.41
N LEU A 103 20.46 -16.19 13.60
CA LEU A 103 19.64 -16.97 14.53
C LEU A 103 18.29 -16.32 14.71
N VAL A 104 17.22 -17.07 14.48
CA VAL A 104 15.85 -16.63 14.74
C VAL A 104 15.32 -17.43 15.93
N GLN A 105 14.94 -16.73 16.99
CA GLN A 105 14.38 -17.32 18.20
C GLN A 105 13.04 -16.69 18.52
N ARG A 106 12.08 -17.52 18.88
CA ARG A 106 10.79 -17.06 19.40
C ARG A 106 10.68 -17.42 20.87
N SER A 107 10.45 -16.42 21.72
CA SER A 107 10.24 -16.61 23.15
C SER A 107 9.03 -15.82 23.59
N GLY A 108 7.96 -16.53 23.95
CA GLY A 108 6.69 -15.92 24.31
C GLY A 108 6.13 -15.05 23.15
N GLU A 109 5.91 -13.78 23.43
CA GLU A 109 5.36 -12.82 22.48
C GLU A 109 6.43 -12.07 21.66
N LYS A 110 7.73 -12.37 21.85
CA LYS A 110 8.80 -11.69 21.11
C LYS A 110 9.48 -12.66 20.14
N THR A 111 9.70 -12.20 18.92
CA THR A 111 10.59 -12.88 17.97
C THR A 111 11.88 -12.08 17.85
N THR A 112 13.00 -12.76 18.04
CA THR A 112 14.35 -12.19 18.02
C THR A 112 15.10 -12.69 16.81
N VAL A 113 15.66 -11.77 16.03
CA VAL A 113 16.54 -12.05 14.90
C VAL A 113 17.93 -11.54 15.25
N SER A 114 18.89 -12.44 15.43
CA SER A 114 20.27 -12.13 15.77
C SER A 114 21.19 -12.36 14.58
N PHE A 115 21.97 -11.36 14.23
CA PHE A 115 22.98 -11.40 13.19
C PHE A 115 24.35 -11.40 13.85
N GLY A 116 25.14 -12.44 13.61
CA GLY A 116 26.54 -12.51 14.03
C GLY A 116 27.47 -11.88 12.97
N ASP A 117 28.64 -11.47 13.42
CA ASP A 117 29.74 -10.94 12.56
C ASP A 117 29.31 -9.82 11.60
N VAL A 118 28.45 -8.94 12.07
CA VAL A 118 28.02 -7.77 11.30
C VAL A 118 29.18 -6.82 11.11
N ARG A 119 29.46 -6.41 9.89
CA ARG A 119 30.52 -5.44 9.59
C ARG A 119 30.03 -4.00 9.76
N TYR A 120 30.96 -3.08 10.08
CA TYR A 120 30.66 -1.64 10.08
C TYR A 120 30.02 -1.20 8.76
N SER A 121 29.00 -0.36 8.84
CA SER A 121 28.23 0.19 7.69
C SER A 121 27.54 -0.88 6.83
N SER A 122 27.39 -2.10 7.34
CA SER A 122 26.63 -3.12 6.61
C SER A 122 25.13 -2.98 6.87
N LEU A 123 24.35 -3.35 5.87
CA LEU A 123 22.89 -3.39 5.93
C LEU A 123 22.41 -4.75 6.42
N ARG A 124 21.43 -4.75 7.30
CA ARG A 124 20.66 -5.93 7.67
C ARG A 124 19.17 -5.61 7.54
N GLN A 125 18.44 -6.56 6.98
CA GLN A 125 17.01 -6.41 6.76
C GLN A 125 16.26 -7.49 7.51
N VAL A 126 15.20 -7.08 8.18
CA VAL A 126 14.29 -7.95 8.90
C VAL A 126 12.87 -7.63 8.43
N TYR A 127 12.10 -8.67 8.15
CA TYR A 127 10.67 -8.53 7.95
C TYR A 127 9.92 -9.12 9.14
N ALA A 128 8.72 -8.61 9.40
CA ALA A 128 7.81 -9.16 10.39
C ALA A 128 6.37 -9.11 9.88
N TYR A 129 5.59 -10.09 10.29
CA TYR A 129 4.15 -10.12 10.05
C TYR A 129 3.44 -10.79 11.22
N GLY A 130 2.22 -10.38 11.50
CA GLY A 130 1.44 -10.94 12.58
C GLY A 130 0.21 -10.12 12.92
N LEU A 131 -0.33 -10.40 14.09
CA LEU A 131 -1.50 -9.70 14.60
C LEU A 131 -1.09 -8.84 15.81
N ARG A 132 -1.56 -7.59 15.78
CA ARG A 132 -1.45 -6.64 16.91
C ARG A 132 -2.79 -6.54 17.61
N ARG A 133 -2.76 -6.66 18.94
CA ARG A 133 -3.94 -6.43 19.77
C ARG A 133 -4.09 -4.95 20.09
N ASP A 134 -5.34 -4.55 20.28
CA ASP A 134 -5.72 -3.19 20.70
C ASP A 134 -5.07 -2.08 19.85
N PRO A 135 -5.16 -2.16 18.50
CA PRO A 135 -4.60 -1.14 17.63
C PRO A 135 -5.35 0.18 17.71
N GLY A 136 -6.52 0.20 18.35
CA GLY A 136 -7.52 1.23 18.19
C GLY A 136 -8.22 1.13 16.84
N SER A 137 -8.98 2.16 16.47
CA SER A 137 -9.76 2.16 15.23
C SER A 137 -10.03 3.57 14.71
N ILE A 138 -10.41 3.67 13.46
CA ILE A 138 -11.14 4.82 12.94
C ILE A 138 -12.62 4.50 13.12
N GLU A 139 -13.24 5.15 14.08
CA GLU A 139 -14.67 4.94 14.37
C GLU A 139 -15.53 5.91 13.60
N GLY A 140 -16.66 5.43 13.16
CA GLY A 140 -17.66 6.24 12.46
C GLY A 140 -18.40 5.42 11.43
N LYS A 141 -19.43 6.04 10.90
CA LYS A 141 -20.27 5.47 9.85
C LYS A 141 -20.44 6.50 8.76
N LEU A 142 -20.37 6.03 7.55
CA LEU A 142 -20.64 6.82 6.38
C LEU A 142 -22.00 6.41 5.80
N TYR A 143 -22.74 7.40 5.37
CA TYR A 143 -24.10 7.21 4.84
C TYR A 143 -24.16 7.64 3.39
N PHE A 144 -24.77 6.83 2.56
CA PHE A 144 -25.23 7.26 1.24
C PHE A 144 -26.55 8.01 1.39
N ALA A 145 -26.58 9.28 0.96
CA ALA A 145 -27.75 10.14 0.93
C ALA A 145 -27.90 10.72 -0.49
N GLY A 146 -28.77 10.14 -1.28
CA GLY A 146 -28.90 10.47 -2.71
C GLY A 146 -27.59 10.17 -3.45
N LYS A 147 -26.92 11.20 -3.95
CA LYS A 147 -25.63 11.10 -4.64
C LYS A 147 -24.43 11.48 -3.77
N ASN A 148 -24.67 11.77 -2.49
CA ASN A 148 -23.62 12.22 -1.57
C ASN A 148 -23.26 11.11 -0.59
N ILE A 149 -22.00 11.17 -0.12
CA ILE A 149 -21.55 10.44 1.05
C ILE A 149 -21.39 11.42 2.20
N LYS A 150 -21.91 11.08 3.38
CA LYS A 150 -21.85 11.92 4.58
C LYS A 150 -21.54 11.09 5.80
N GLY A 151 -20.93 11.69 6.79
CA GLY A 151 -20.71 11.06 8.10
C GLY A 151 -19.52 11.67 8.84
N ASP A 152 -19.28 11.14 10.02
CA ASP A 152 -18.18 11.57 10.87
C ASP A 152 -17.22 10.40 11.11
N LEU A 153 -15.93 10.70 11.13
CA LEU A 153 -14.87 9.74 11.44
C LEU A 153 -14.06 10.26 12.60
N LEU A 154 -13.92 9.44 13.64
CA LEU A 154 -13.14 9.69 14.85
C LEU A 154 -11.89 8.81 14.86
N ASN A 155 -10.72 9.40 14.99
CA ASN A 155 -9.46 8.69 15.12
C ASN A 155 -9.23 8.19 16.56
N LYS A 156 -9.44 6.91 16.82
CA LYS A 156 -9.11 6.24 18.09
C LYS A 156 -7.88 5.33 18.00
N THR A 157 -7.05 5.47 16.97
CA THR A 157 -5.84 4.65 16.84
C THR A 157 -4.73 5.02 17.82
N GLY A 158 -4.84 6.19 18.48
CA GLY A 158 -3.77 6.75 19.32
C GLY A 158 -2.56 7.28 18.53
N LEU A 159 -2.64 7.30 17.19
CA LEU A 159 -1.60 7.81 16.30
C LEU A 159 -2.08 9.10 15.63
N ASP A 160 -1.19 10.08 15.52
CA ASP A 160 -1.44 11.24 14.67
C ASP A 160 -1.22 10.83 13.22
N LEU A 161 -2.29 10.91 12.43
CA LEU A 161 -2.29 10.48 11.05
C LEU A 161 -2.22 11.70 10.11
N ARG A 162 -1.35 11.62 9.11
CA ARG A 162 -1.23 12.63 8.05
C ARG A 162 -1.73 12.11 6.71
N ASP A 163 -2.10 13.06 5.84
CA ASP A 163 -2.55 12.79 4.47
C ASP A 163 -3.61 11.67 4.42
N CYS A 164 -4.57 11.75 5.36
CA CYS A 164 -5.66 10.79 5.46
C CYS A 164 -6.59 10.91 4.26
N ARG A 165 -7.07 9.77 3.80
CA ARG A 165 -7.93 9.66 2.62
C ARG A 165 -8.91 8.53 2.78
N LEU A 166 -10.04 8.65 2.07
CA LEU A 166 -10.96 7.54 1.83
C LEU A 166 -10.85 7.12 0.38
N ALA A 167 -10.55 5.86 0.17
CA ALA A 167 -10.58 5.24 -1.14
C ALA A 167 -11.92 4.55 -1.36
N LEU A 168 -12.62 4.95 -2.41
CA LEU A 168 -14.00 4.54 -2.69
C LEU A 168 -14.13 4.21 -4.18
N GLY A 169 -14.17 2.94 -4.52
CA GLY A 169 -14.51 2.49 -5.88
C GLY A 169 -13.70 3.09 -7.04
N GLY A 170 -12.51 3.63 -6.81
CA GLY A 170 -11.71 4.32 -7.81
C GLY A 170 -11.65 5.83 -7.62
N ARG A 171 -12.36 6.39 -6.65
CA ARG A 171 -12.25 7.78 -6.21
C ARG A 171 -11.53 7.86 -4.88
N VAL A 172 -10.84 8.97 -4.67
CA VAL A 172 -10.17 9.29 -3.41
C VAL A 172 -10.72 10.58 -2.86
N ILE A 173 -11.28 10.53 -1.66
CA ILE A 173 -11.70 11.70 -0.90
C ILE A 173 -10.54 12.07 0.02
N ARG A 174 -10.08 13.33 -0.04
CA ARG A 174 -9.00 13.82 0.79
C ARG A 174 -9.57 14.34 2.12
N ILE A 175 -9.05 13.79 3.21
CA ILE A 175 -9.40 14.23 4.57
C ILE A 175 -8.37 15.23 5.10
N GLY A 176 -7.08 15.01 4.81
CA GLY A 176 -5.98 15.78 5.36
C GLY A 176 -5.37 15.11 6.59
N ASN A 177 -4.95 15.90 7.57
CA ASN A 177 -4.39 15.38 8.82
C ASN A 177 -5.52 15.08 9.81
N LEU A 178 -5.36 14.03 10.60
CA LEU A 178 -6.33 13.59 11.59
C LEU A 178 -5.58 13.16 12.87
N SER A 179 -5.54 14.04 13.85
CA SER A 179 -4.84 13.78 15.11
C SER A 179 -5.53 12.71 15.94
N ALA A 180 -4.81 12.11 16.89
CA ALA A 180 -5.40 11.15 17.81
C ALA A 180 -6.53 11.81 18.63
N GLY A 181 -7.72 11.18 18.62
CA GLY A 181 -8.93 11.69 19.29
C GLY A 181 -9.70 12.77 18.51
N GLU A 182 -9.23 13.16 17.32
CA GLU A 182 -9.91 14.14 16.48
C GLU A 182 -11.04 13.50 15.66
N THR A 183 -12.11 14.29 15.46
CA THR A 183 -13.23 13.92 14.59
C THR A 183 -13.23 14.79 13.35
N VAL A 184 -13.41 14.18 12.19
CA VAL A 184 -13.59 14.89 10.93
C VAL A 184 -14.97 14.62 10.34
N HIS A 185 -15.62 15.67 9.84
CA HIS A 185 -16.87 15.57 9.10
C HIS A 185 -16.60 15.37 7.61
N ILE A 186 -17.26 14.40 7.00
CA ILE A 186 -17.18 14.08 5.58
C ILE A 186 -18.52 14.43 4.93
N GLU A 187 -18.47 15.25 3.89
CA GLU A 187 -19.61 15.51 3.02
C GLU A 187 -19.10 15.72 1.59
N GLU A 188 -19.32 14.71 0.73
CA GLU A 188 -18.78 14.71 -0.63
C GLU A 188 -19.79 14.18 -1.64
N THR A 189 -19.82 14.81 -2.82
CA THR A 189 -20.67 14.39 -3.93
C THR A 189 -19.98 13.34 -4.77
N LEU A 190 -20.68 12.24 -5.04
CA LEU A 190 -20.18 11.11 -5.80
C LEU A 190 -20.46 11.18 -7.31
N GLU A 191 -20.84 12.35 -7.83
CA GLU A 191 -21.05 12.54 -9.27
C GLU A 191 -19.71 12.50 -10.03
N GLY A 192 -19.74 11.92 -11.24
CA GLY A 192 -18.57 11.92 -12.13
C GLY A 192 -17.44 10.98 -11.74
N LEU A 193 -17.74 9.89 -11.02
CA LEU A 193 -16.75 8.87 -10.70
C LEU A 193 -16.20 8.19 -11.96
N ASN A 194 -14.86 8.20 -12.10
CA ASN A 194 -14.19 7.38 -13.11
C ASN A 194 -14.33 5.90 -12.76
N ILE A 195 -14.84 5.12 -13.70
CA ILE A 195 -15.25 3.73 -13.53
C ILE A 195 -14.08 2.74 -13.50
N SER A 196 -12.85 3.19 -13.71
CA SER A 196 -11.71 2.28 -13.79
C SER A 196 -10.97 2.17 -12.46
N PRO A 197 -11.28 1.16 -11.64
CA PRO A 197 -10.64 0.98 -10.33
C PRO A 197 -9.44 0.07 -10.44
N GLY A 198 -8.45 0.42 -11.24
CA GLY A 198 -7.17 -0.27 -11.19
C GLY A 198 -6.35 0.22 -9.99
N PRO A 199 -5.54 -0.64 -9.35
CA PRO A 199 -4.58 -0.21 -8.33
C PRO A 199 -3.72 0.96 -8.79
N GLU A 200 -3.39 1.01 -10.07
CA GLU A 200 -2.61 2.07 -10.71
C GLU A 200 -3.28 3.45 -10.66
N MET A 201 -4.60 3.53 -10.86
CA MET A 201 -5.33 4.80 -10.75
C MET A 201 -5.39 5.28 -9.29
N LEU A 202 -5.63 4.36 -8.36
CA LEU A 202 -5.60 4.69 -6.94
C LEU A 202 -4.21 5.18 -6.53
N LEU A 203 -3.16 4.53 -7.01
CA LEU A 203 -1.77 4.98 -6.83
C LEU A 203 -1.50 6.34 -7.49
N ALA A 204 -2.07 6.60 -8.67
CA ALA A 204 -1.93 7.86 -9.35
C ALA A 204 -2.65 9.01 -8.61
N GLU A 205 -3.84 8.77 -8.08
CA GLU A 205 -4.56 9.76 -7.28
C GLU A 205 -3.98 9.95 -5.88
N LEU A 206 -3.48 8.88 -5.25
CA LEU A 206 -2.86 8.92 -3.94
C LEU A 206 -1.47 9.54 -3.94
N GLY A 207 -0.72 9.42 -5.01
CA GLY A 207 0.66 9.93 -5.11
C GLY A 207 0.93 10.81 -6.33
N GLY A 208 0.02 10.85 -7.32
CA GLY A 208 0.27 11.49 -8.61
C GLY A 208 1.45 10.84 -9.33
N SER A 209 2.16 11.62 -10.15
CA SER A 209 3.43 11.21 -10.77
C SER A 209 4.64 11.30 -9.81
N ARG A 210 4.41 11.69 -8.54
CA ARG A 210 5.44 11.79 -7.50
C ARG A 210 5.82 10.41 -6.98
N GLY A 211 7.03 10.26 -6.52
CA GLY A 211 7.48 8.99 -5.93
C GLY A 211 7.84 7.90 -6.94
N THR A 212 8.04 8.23 -8.22
CA THR A 212 8.40 7.25 -9.25
C THR A 212 9.90 6.95 -9.31
N ARG A 213 10.74 7.83 -8.75
CA ARG A 213 12.20 7.69 -8.80
C ARG A 213 12.76 7.53 -7.39
N PRO A 214 13.80 6.69 -7.20
CA PRO A 214 14.57 6.68 -5.98
C PRO A 214 15.11 8.08 -5.66
N GLY A 215 14.92 8.53 -4.41
CA GLY A 215 15.28 9.89 -3.99
C GLY A 215 14.13 10.90 -3.98
N ASP A 216 12.99 10.57 -4.57
CA ASP A 216 11.76 11.35 -4.40
C ASP A 216 11.25 11.17 -2.96
N PRO A 217 10.86 12.26 -2.26
CA PRO A 217 10.33 12.19 -0.90
C PRO A 217 9.15 11.22 -0.75
N PHE A 218 8.33 11.06 -1.78
CA PHE A 218 7.16 10.18 -1.78
C PHE A 218 7.43 8.76 -2.30
N PHE A 219 8.69 8.41 -2.59
CA PHE A 219 9.02 7.10 -3.15
C PHE A 219 8.65 5.95 -2.20
N ARG A 220 8.92 6.12 -0.91
CA ARG A 220 8.61 5.12 0.12
C ARG A 220 7.12 4.91 0.27
N GLU A 221 6.35 6.03 0.40
CA GLU A 221 4.90 5.96 0.51
C GLU A 221 4.29 5.24 -0.69
N ARG A 222 4.74 5.58 -1.90
CA ARG A 222 4.25 4.94 -3.13
C ARG A 222 4.53 3.45 -3.15
N GLN A 223 5.72 3.00 -2.74
CA GLN A 223 6.04 1.57 -2.68
C GLN A 223 5.16 0.83 -1.66
N VAL A 224 5.04 1.34 -0.44
CA VAL A 224 4.22 0.74 0.61
C VAL A 224 2.77 0.64 0.18
N LEU A 225 2.24 1.70 -0.42
CA LEU A 225 0.88 1.73 -0.92
C LEU A 225 0.69 0.72 -2.06
N SER A 226 1.61 0.67 -3.01
CA SER A 226 1.59 -0.30 -4.11
C SER A 226 1.52 -1.73 -3.59
N GLU A 227 2.40 -2.10 -2.66
CA GLU A 227 2.38 -3.44 -2.06
C GLU A 227 1.10 -3.72 -1.28
N SER A 228 0.57 -2.71 -0.57
CA SER A 228 -0.65 -2.88 0.22
C SER A 228 -1.90 -3.08 -0.65
N LEU A 229 -1.93 -2.52 -1.86
CA LEU A 229 -3.04 -2.62 -2.80
C LEU A 229 -2.99 -3.89 -3.65
N HIS A 230 -1.80 -4.42 -3.97
CA HIS A 230 -1.66 -5.64 -4.77
C HIS A 230 -2.24 -6.89 -4.08
N GLY A 231 -2.34 -6.89 -2.76
CA GLY A 231 -2.96 -7.99 -2.00
C GLY A 231 -4.48 -7.98 -1.98
N GLU A 232 -5.13 -6.95 -2.51
CA GLU A 232 -6.58 -6.74 -2.41
C GLU A 232 -7.38 -7.16 -3.67
N ASN A 233 -6.75 -7.83 -4.61
CA ASN A 233 -7.42 -8.34 -5.80
C ASN A 233 -8.56 -9.31 -5.39
N GLY A 234 -9.79 -8.81 -5.35
CA GLY A 234 -11.00 -9.58 -5.08
C GLY A 234 -11.71 -9.35 -3.75
N ARG A 235 -11.23 -8.45 -2.88
CA ARG A 235 -12.02 -8.07 -1.70
C ARG A 235 -13.15 -7.13 -2.08
N ALA A 236 -14.29 -7.33 -1.38
CA ALA A 236 -15.51 -6.56 -1.53
C ALA A 236 -15.29 -5.05 -1.61
N ALA A 237 -16.16 -4.36 -2.31
CA ALA A 237 -16.17 -2.91 -2.42
C ALA A 237 -16.44 -2.28 -1.05
N SER A 238 -15.38 -2.09 -0.26
CA SER A 238 -15.46 -1.36 1.01
C SER A 238 -14.78 -0.01 0.84
N ILE A 239 -15.30 1.00 1.54
CA ILE A 239 -14.56 2.23 1.71
C ILE A 239 -13.33 1.92 2.54
N GLN A 240 -12.15 2.24 2.00
CA GLN A 240 -10.91 2.08 2.71
C GLN A 240 -10.44 3.44 3.24
N PHE A 241 -10.32 3.56 4.54
CA PHE A 241 -9.56 4.63 5.15
C PHE A 241 -8.07 4.32 5.01
N ILE A 242 -7.30 5.33 4.65
CA ILE A 242 -5.85 5.26 4.49
C ILE A 242 -5.25 6.50 5.15
N GLY A 243 -4.27 6.32 6.03
CA GLY A 243 -3.56 7.42 6.67
C GLY A 243 -2.11 7.05 6.96
N TRP A 244 -1.24 8.03 7.01
CA TRP A 244 0.19 7.86 7.26
C TRP A 244 0.57 8.34 8.64
N HIS A 245 1.45 7.60 9.31
CA HIS A 245 2.09 8.00 10.55
C HIS A 245 3.60 8.00 10.38
N ASP A 246 4.26 9.07 10.81
CA ASP A 246 5.71 9.18 10.84
C ASP A 246 6.23 8.58 12.14
N GLY A 247 7.14 7.60 12.02
CA GLY A 247 7.58 6.75 13.12
C GLY A 247 7.02 5.34 12.98
N ALA A 248 7.60 4.41 13.72
CA ALA A 248 7.15 3.01 13.76
C ALA A 248 7.13 2.49 15.21
N PRO A 249 6.29 3.09 16.07
CA PRO A 249 6.34 2.82 17.50
C PRO A 249 6.04 1.35 17.79
N GLY A 250 6.96 0.71 18.51
CA GLY A 250 6.76 -0.62 19.07
C GLY A 250 6.69 -1.77 18.05
N ILE A 251 7.15 -1.57 16.81
CA ILE A 251 7.20 -2.66 15.81
C ILE A 251 8.51 -3.42 15.92
N PHE A 252 9.63 -2.71 15.88
CA PHE A 252 10.96 -3.30 16.06
C PHE A 252 11.72 -2.57 17.16
N GLU A 253 12.47 -3.34 17.91
CA GLU A 253 13.46 -2.86 18.88
C GLU A 253 14.83 -3.39 18.47
N VAL A 254 15.75 -2.49 18.19
CA VAL A 254 17.12 -2.85 17.82
C VAL A 254 17.99 -2.78 19.06
N THR A 255 18.65 -3.88 19.39
CA THR A 255 19.58 -3.96 20.52
C THR A 255 20.98 -4.27 20.00
N GLY A 256 21.96 -3.57 20.51
CA GLY A 256 23.38 -3.72 20.17
C GLY A 256 24.17 -2.63 20.87
N LYS A 257 25.46 -2.87 21.13
CA LYS A 257 26.33 -1.90 21.83
C LYS A 257 26.56 -0.64 21.01
N PRO A 258 26.78 0.46 21.70
CA PRO A 258 25.84 1.50 22.05
C PRO A 258 25.87 2.62 20.99
N GLY A 259 24.79 3.26 20.84
CA GLY A 259 24.68 4.44 20.03
C GLY A 259 23.23 4.89 20.01
N ARG A 260 23.03 6.14 19.68
CA ARG A 260 21.73 6.67 19.40
C ARG A 260 21.12 5.89 18.22
N ILE A 261 19.96 5.31 18.41
CA ILE A 261 19.19 4.70 17.32
C ILE A 261 18.42 5.86 16.68
N GLU A 262 18.70 6.16 15.43
CA GLU A 262 17.89 7.07 14.65
C GLU A 262 16.91 6.21 13.85
N ASP A 263 15.63 6.24 14.24
CA ASP A 263 14.57 5.52 13.56
C ASP A 263 13.78 6.46 12.63
N HIS A 264 13.82 6.15 11.35
CA HIS A 264 13.03 6.80 10.31
C HIS A 264 11.85 5.91 9.92
N GLY A 265 10.89 5.79 10.83
CA GLY A 265 9.70 4.99 10.64
C GLY A 265 8.69 5.61 9.70
N LEU A 266 7.96 4.78 8.97
CA LEU A 266 6.79 5.16 8.18
C LEU A 266 5.75 4.05 8.29
N VAL A 267 4.57 4.40 8.74
CA VAL A 267 3.46 3.45 8.92
C VAL A 267 2.28 3.87 8.05
N LEU A 268 1.77 2.94 7.27
CA LEU A 268 0.49 3.03 6.59
C LEU A 268 -0.59 2.40 7.47
N VAL A 269 -1.57 3.17 7.88
CA VAL A 269 -2.76 2.68 8.58
C VAL A 269 -3.89 2.54 7.59
N LYS A 270 -4.52 1.36 7.56
CA LYS A 270 -5.66 1.05 6.70
C LYS A 270 -6.79 0.47 7.51
N GLN A 271 -8.02 0.83 7.19
CA GLN A 271 -9.22 0.26 7.78
C GLN A 271 -10.39 0.32 6.81
N ALA A 272 -11.14 -0.78 6.71
CA ALA A 272 -12.43 -0.76 6.06
C ALA A 272 -13.43 0.01 6.92
N ILE A 273 -14.11 0.99 6.33
CA ILE A 273 -15.16 1.78 6.99
C ILE A 273 -16.53 1.24 6.60
N GLY A 274 -17.34 0.99 7.59
CA GLY A 274 -18.73 0.56 7.40
C GLY A 274 -19.57 1.65 6.75
N MET A 275 -20.52 1.22 5.94
CA MET A 275 -21.48 2.10 5.29
C MET A 275 -22.89 1.69 5.58
N GLU A 276 -23.75 2.68 5.64
CA GLU A 276 -25.21 2.52 5.72
C GLU A 276 -25.86 3.34 4.61
N ALA A 277 -27.02 2.91 4.16
CA ALA A 277 -27.84 3.76 3.32
C ALA A 277 -28.74 4.61 4.24
N ALA A 278 -28.73 5.93 4.02
CA ALA A 278 -29.67 6.81 4.72
C ALA A 278 -31.11 6.53 4.28
N PRO A 279 -32.12 6.74 5.15
CA PRO A 279 -33.51 6.62 4.75
C PRO A 279 -33.81 7.45 3.50
N GLY A 280 -34.57 6.86 2.57
CA GLY A 280 -34.89 7.47 1.28
C GLY A 280 -34.05 6.91 0.13
N LYS A 281 -34.01 7.68 -0.98
CA LYS A 281 -33.31 7.23 -2.20
C LYS A 281 -31.81 7.36 -2.05
N PHE A 282 -31.09 6.33 -2.52
CA PHE A 282 -29.64 6.32 -2.62
C PHE A 282 -29.19 5.84 -4.00
N ARG A 283 -27.96 6.20 -4.38
CA ARG A 283 -27.32 5.72 -5.59
C ARG A 283 -25.87 5.34 -5.29
N LEU A 284 -25.55 4.07 -5.52
CA LEU A 284 -24.17 3.60 -5.56
C LEU A 284 -23.59 3.91 -6.92
N PRO A 285 -22.46 4.60 -6.98
CA PRO A 285 -21.84 4.91 -8.26
C PRO A 285 -21.26 3.67 -8.93
N ALA A 286 -21.18 3.73 -10.26
CA ALA A 286 -20.52 2.70 -11.04
C ALA A 286 -19.06 2.49 -10.59
N GLY A 287 -18.62 1.23 -10.54
CA GLY A 287 -17.30 0.85 -10.05
C GLY A 287 -17.19 0.71 -8.53
N PHE A 288 -18.25 1.00 -7.79
CA PHE A 288 -18.31 0.75 -6.35
C PHE A 288 -18.38 -0.77 -6.08
N ILE A 289 -19.25 -1.46 -6.79
CA ILE A 289 -19.33 -2.92 -6.77
C ILE A 289 -18.36 -3.46 -7.81
N LYS A 290 -17.38 -4.23 -7.35
CA LYS A 290 -16.40 -4.87 -8.23
C LYS A 290 -16.92 -6.22 -8.70
N PRO A 291 -16.80 -6.53 -10.00
CA PRO A 291 -17.16 -7.86 -10.47
C PRO A 291 -16.16 -8.89 -9.96
N ARG A 292 -16.68 -10.06 -9.65
CA ARG A 292 -15.88 -11.27 -9.46
C ARG A 292 -15.70 -11.94 -10.82
N PRO A 293 -14.51 -12.01 -11.38
CA PRO A 293 -14.31 -12.75 -12.61
C PRO A 293 -14.50 -14.24 -12.31
N GLY A 294 -15.16 -14.94 -13.22
CA GLY A 294 -15.18 -16.39 -13.22
C GLY A 294 -13.79 -16.99 -13.43
N GLU A 295 -13.69 -18.26 -13.83
CA GLU A 295 -12.41 -18.88 -14.08
C GLU A 295 -11.59 -18.09 -15.12
N LEU A 296 -10.48 -17.51 -14.64
CA LEU A 296 -9.50 -16.85 -15.50
C LEU A 296 -8.50 -17.90 -15.99
N ARG A 297 -8.48 -18.18 -17.29
CA ARG A 297 -7.43 -19.01 -17.89
C ARG A 297 -6.33 -18.10 -18.42
N PHE A 298 -5.16 -18.17 -17.81
CA PHE A 298 -3.99 -17.45 -18.27
C PHE A 298 -3.35 -18.21 -19.43
N ALA A 299 -3.26 -17.60 -20.58
CA ALA A 299 -2.49 -18.13 -21.70
C ALA A 299 -1.25 -17.27 -21.96
N SER A 300 -0.10 -17.92 -21.83
CA SER A 300 1.22 -17.63 -22.42
C SER A 300 1.84 -16.24 -22.25
N THR A 301 3.03 -16.28 -21.68
CA THR A 301 4.05 -15.21 -21.73
C THR A 301 4.87 -15.36 -23.01
N GLU A 302 4.70 -14.48 -23.98
CA GLU A 302 5.67 -14.27 -25.04
C GLU A 302 6.37 -12.92 -24.82
N GLY A 303 7.65 -12.98 -24.46
CA GLY A 303 8.49 -11.80 -24.31
C GLY A 303 8.32 -11.03 -23.00
N ARG A 304 8.86 -9.79 -22.93
CA ARG A 304 8.89 -8.91 -21.75
C ARG A 304 7.54 -8.28 -21.35
N GLU A 305 6.51 -8.49 -22.14
CA GLU A 305 5.17 -8.00 -21.84
C GLU A 305 4.25 -9.18 -21.52
N THR A 306 3.69 -9.19 -20.32
CA THR A 306 2.66 -10.14 -19.94
C THR A 306 1.35 -9.72 -20.62
N LYS A 307 1.07 -10.29 -21.80
CA LYS A 307 -0.24 -10.16 -22.43
C LYS A 307 -1.14 -11.23 -21.83
N VAL A 308 -2.16 -10.82 -21.11
CA VAL A 308 -3.23 -11.73 -20.69
C VAL A 308 -4.15 -11.87 -21.90
N ILE A 309 -4.04 -12.98 -22.61
CA ILE A 309 -4.91 -13.32 -23.74
C ILE A 309 -6.05 -14.17 -23.19
N TYR A 310 -7.24 -13.65 -23.24
CA TYR A 310 -8.45 -14.41 -22.92
C TYR A 310 -8.98 -15.00 -24.23
N ASN A 311 -8.88 -16.31 -24.39
CA ASN A 311 -9.38 -16.99 -25.60
C ASN A 311 -10.88 -17.28 -25.57
N ASP A 312 -11.53 -17.08 -24.40
CA ASP A 312 -12.94 -17.38 -24.18
C ASP A 312 -13.67 -16.20 -23.55
N ASN A 313 -14.98 -16.23 -23.59
CA ASN A 313 -15.84 -15.26 -22.92
C ASN A 313 -15.57 -15.26 -21.41
N ILE A 314 -15.41 -14.06 -20.83
CA ILE A 314 -15.20 -13.88 -19.40
C ILE A 314 -16.54 -13.63 -18.74
N ASN A 315 -16.91 -14.50 -17.81
CA ASN A 315 -18.08 -14.29 -16.98
C ASN A 315 -17.72 -13.40 -15.78
N LEU A 316 -18.48 -12.35 -15.59
CA LEU A 316 -18.36 -11.40 -14.49
C LEU A 316 -19.60 -11.50 -13.61
N VAL A 317 -19.40 -11.69 -12.31
CA VAL A 317 -20.51 -11.74 -11.35
C VAL A 317 -20.41 -10.50 -10.46
N TYR A 318 -21.44 -9.66 -10.49
CA TYR A 318 -21.61 -8.54 -9.57
C TYR A 318 -22.53 -8.98 -8.46
N ASN A 319 -22.05 -8.98 -7.24
CA ASN A 319 -22.92 -9.23 -6.08
C ASN A 319 -23.16 -7.90 -5.36
N ILE A 320 -24.41 -7.50 -5.25
CA ILE A 320 -24.79 -6.22 -4.63
C ILE A 320 -24.48 -6.24 -3.14
N ASP A 321 -24.56 -7.40 -2.50
CA ASP A 321 -24.20 -7.55 -1.08
C ASP A 321 -22.73 -7.26 -0.83
N ASP A 322 -21.85 -7.42 -1.85
CA ASP A 322 -20.44 -7.06 -1.77
C ASP A 322 -20.21 -5.56 -1.57
N ALA A 323 -21.23 -4.72 -1.80
CA ALA A 323 -21.18 -3.30 -1.49
C ALA A 323 -20.97 -3.03 0.01
N GLY A 324 -21.23 -4.01 0.87
CA GLY A 324 -21.05 -3.88 2.31
C GLY A 324 -21.97 -2.82 2.95
N ILE A 325 -23.10 -2.55 2.32
CA ILE A 325 -24.10 -1.61 2.85
C ILE A 325 -25.01 -2.37 3.78
N SER A 326 -25.06 -1.95 5.03
CA SER A 326 -25.97 -2.50 6.02
C SER A 326 -27.33 -1.80 5.95
N GLY A 327 -28.41 -2.57 6.13
CA GLY A 327 -29.78 -2.08 6.15
C GLY A 327 -30.69 -2.82 5.17
N ASN A 328 -31.99 -2.67 5.37
CA ASN A 328 -32.98 -3.18 4.43
C ASN A 328 -33.23 -2.13 3.35
N PHE A 329 -32.89 -2.46 2.13
CA PHE A 329 -33.13 -1.59 0.98
C PHE A 329 -33.74 -2.37 -0.19
N GLU A 330 -34.54 -1.68 -0.99
CA GLU A 330 -35.06 -2.20 -2.24
C GLU A 330 -34.33 -1.57 -3.42
N ILE A 331 -33.94 -2.39 -4.39
CA ILE A 331 -33.28 -1.94 -5.61
C ILE A 331 -34.36 -1.47 -6.58
N GLU A 332 -34.25 -0.20 -7.03
CA GLU A 332 -35.17 0.39 -8.02
C GLU A 332 -34.63 0.30 -9.45
N ALA A 333 -33.25 0.43 -9.60
CA ALA A 333 -32.63 0.35 -10.91
C ALA A 333 -31.17 -0.08 -10.85
N LEU A 334 -30.73 -0.69 -11.95
CA LEU A 334 -29.33 -0.97 -12.25
C LEU A 334 -28.92 -0.19 -13.47
N GLU A 335 -27.72 0.37 -13.47
CA GLU A 335 -27.18 1.09 -14.63
C GLU A 335 -25.76 0.62 -14.90
N PHE A 336 -25.52 0.13 -16.11
CA PHE A 336 -24.19 -0.24 -16.56
C PHE A 336 -23.56 0.94 -17.27
N GLN A 337 -22.34 1.27 -16.85
CA GLN A 337 -21.54 2.38 -17.40
C GLN A 337 -20.21 1.87 -17.89
N TYR A 338 -19.70 2.44 -18.96
CA TYR A 338 -18.44 2.09 -19.57
C TYR A 338 -17.42 3.23 -19.41
N ALA A 339 -16.24 2.93 -18.94
CA ALA A 339 -15.15 3.91 -18.93
C ALA A 339 -14.63 4.11 -20.36
N GLY A 340 -14.72 5.34 -20.87
CA GLY A 340 -14.16 5.69 -22.16
C GLY A 340 -15.04 5.45 -23.39
N GLY A 341 -16.34 5.14 -23.21
CA GLY A 341 -17.35 5.29 -24.28
C GLY A 341 -17.43 4.19 -25.33
N GLN A 342 -16.50 3.28 -25.44
CA GLN A 342 -16.61 2.13 -26.35
C GLN A 342 -15.92 0.89 -25.76
N PHE A 343 -16.64 -0.20 -25.63
CA PHE A 343 -16.05 -1.52 -25.46
C PHE A 343 -15.59 -2.02 -26.82
N ALA A 344 -14.36 -2.52 -26.85
CA ALA A 344 -13.85 -3.21 -28.03
C ALA A 344 -14.53 -4.60 -28.25
N SER A 345 -15.36 -5.03 -27.31
CA SER A 345 -16.00 -6.36 -27.31
C SER A 345 -17.45 -6.24 -26.89
N PRO A 346 -18.36 -7.01 -27.50
CA PRO A 346 -19.76 -7.08 -27.07
C PRO A 346 -19.85 -7.57 -25.62
N VAL A 347 -20.71 -6.93 -24.86
CA VAL A 347 -21.05 -7.32 -23.49
C VAL A 347 -22.45 -7.88 -23.48
N GLU A 348 -22.63 -9.01 -22.85
CA GLU A 348 -23.93 -9.65 -22.70
C GLU A 348 -24.31 -9.72 -21.22
N ILE A 349 -25.60 -9.60 -20.93
CA ILE A 349 -26.20 -9.76 -19.61
C ILE A 349 -27.04 -11.04 -19.57
N TYR A 350 -26.98 -11.75 -18.45
CA TYR A 350 -27.73 -12.96 -18.27
C TYR A 350 -29.18 -12.67 -17.85
N ASN A 351 -30.15 -13.17 -18.62
CA ASN A 351 -31.55 -13.12 -18.31
C ASN A 351 -31.94 -14.41 -17.57
N TYR A 352 -32.20 -14.29 -16.26
CA TYR A 352 -32.52 -15.42 -15.38
C TYR A 352 -33.94 -16.02 -15.66
N GLN A 353 -34.85 -15.23 -16.25
CA GLN A 353 -36.20 -15.74 -16.57
C GLN A 353 -36.21 -16.62 -17.81
N ASP A 354 -35.45 -16.19 -18.82
CA ASP A 354 -35.40 -16.87 -20.12
C ASP A 354 -34.21 -17.82 -20.25
N ASP A 355 -33.36 -17.89 -19.23
CA ASP A 355 -32.14 -18.71 -19.19
C ASP A 355 -31.21 -18.48 -20.40
N LYS A 356 -31.00 -17.21 -20.77
CA LYS A 356 -30.23 -16.83 -21.96
C LYS A 356 -29.37 -15.58 -21.75
N TRP A 357 -28.35 -15.46 -22.58
CA TRP A 357 -27.55 -14.24 -22.66
C TRP A 357 -28.17 -13.25 -23.65
N GLU A 358 -28.28 -11.99 -23.27
CA GLU A 358 -28.80 -10.90 -24.08
C GLU A 358 -27.73 -9.82 -24.24
N GLN A 359 -27.63 -9.26 -25.43
CA GLN A 359 -26.62 -8.24 -25.69
C GLN A 359 -26.95 -6.94 -24.96
N LEU A 360 -25.95 -6.38 -24.27
CA LEU A 360 -26.03 -5.06 -23.68
C LEU A 360 -25.73 -4.00 -24.76
N PRO A 361 -26.52 -2.95 -24.91
CA PRO A 361 -26.28 -1.89 -25.89
C PRO A 361 -24.95 -1.18 -25.66
N ASP A 362 -24.28 -0.79 -26.74
CA ASP A 362 -23.11 0.08 -26.70
C ASP A 362 -23.47 1.39 -26.01
N GLY A 363 -22.72 1.78 -24.99
CA GLY A 363 -23.00 2.98 -24.17
C GLY A 363 -23.73 2.73 -22.86
N GLY A 364 -24.06 1.48 -22.57
CA GLY A 364 -24.68 1.08 -21.31
C GLY A 364 -26.20 0.97 -21.38
N ARG A 365 -26.79 0.46 -20.31
CA ARG A 365 -28.23 0.27 -20.18
C ARG A 365 -28.65 0.57 -18.75
N LYS A 366 -29.78 1.28 -18.61
CA LYS A 366 -30.50 1.39 -17.35
C LYS A 366 -31.63 0.37 -17.35
N ILE A 367 -31.69 -0.47 -16.34
CA ILE A 367 -32.67 -1.51 -16.09
C ILE A 367 -33.51 -1.02 -14.91
N GLY A 368 -34.77 -0.74 -15.17
CA GLY A 368 -35.73 -0.27 -14.15
C GLY A 368 -36.44 -1.40 -13.42
N THR A 369 -37.25 -1.05 -12.42
CA THR A 369 -37.92 -1.98 -11.51
C THR A 369 -38.71 -3.11 -12.22
N GLU A 370 -39.35 -2.81 -13.35
CA GLU A 370 -40.10 -3.82 -14.11
C GLU A 370 -39.24 -4.91 -14.75
N GLU A 371 -38.02 -4.54 -15.13
CA GLU A 371 -37.10 -5.46 -15.78
C GLU A 371 -36.11 -6.14 -14.80
N LEU A 372 -35.99 -5.61 -13.56
CA LEU A 372 -35.03 -6.14 -12.56
C LEU A 372 -35.16 -7.66 -12.35
N PRO A 373 -36.39 -8.26 -12.23
CA PRO A 373 -36.50 -9.70 -12.00
C PRO A 373 -35.91 -10.58 -13.12
N ARG A 374 -35.65 -10.00 -14.30
CA ARG A 374 -35.03 -10.72 -15.41
C ARG A 374 -33.52 -10.82 -15.26
N TYR A 375 -32.90 -9.82 -14.66
CA TYR A 375 -31.43 -9.66 -14.67
C TYR A 375 -30.79 -9.71 -13.28
N LEU A 376 -31.60 -9.64 -12.22
CA LEU A 376 -31.18 -9.69 -10.83
C LEU A 376 -31.78 -10.90 -10.13
N SER A 377 -30.95 -11.78 -9.60
CA SER A 377 -31.39 -12.94 -8.83
C SER A 377 -30.48 -13.15 -7.63
N GLY A 378 -31.06 -13.18 -6.41
CA GLY A 378 -30.32 -13.36 -5.17
C GLY A 378 -29.21 -12.33 -4.94
N GLY A 379 -29.43 -11.06 -5.36
CA GLY A 379 -28.42 -10.02 -5.27
C GLY A 379 -27.34 -10.08 -6.35
N GLU A 380 -27.38 -11.06 -7.25
CA GLU A 380 -26.37 -11.25 -8.30
C GLU A 380 -26.82 -10.77 -9.67
N VAL A 381 -25.90 -10.12 -10.39
CA VAL A 381 -26.02 -9.78 -11.80
C VAL A 381 -24.84 -10.38 -12.54
N ARG A 382 -25.11 -11.08 -13.64
CA ARG A 382 -24.06 -11.73 -14.43
C ARG A 382 -23.91 -11.05 -15.77
N LEU A 383 -22.65 -10.72 -16.09
CA LEU A 383 -22.24 -10.25 -17.41
C LEU A 383 -21.29 -11.23 -18.06
N ARG A 384 -21.28 -11.25 -19.37
CA ARG A 384 -20.30 -11.96 -20.18
C ARG A 384 -19.65 -10.99 -21.15
N VAL A 385 -18.33 -10.93 -21.13
CA VAL A 385 -17.53 -10.09 -22.01
C VAL A 385 -16.79 -10.98 -23.01
N ALA A 386 -16.96 -10.73 -24.30
CA ALA A 386 -16.26 -11.50 -25.34
C ALA A 386 -14.74 -11.21 -25.29
N GLY A 387 -13.94 -12.27 -25.33
CA GLY A 387 -12.56 -12.22 -24.97
C GLY A 387 -11.60 -11.78 -26.06
N GLU A 388 -11.30 -10.48 -26.17
CA GLU A 388 -9.97 -9.98 -26.53
C GLU A 388 -9.75 -8.63 -25.85
N SER A 389 -9.11 -8.62 -24.70
CA SER A 389 -8.62 -7.37 -24.12
C SER A 389 -7.21 -7.07 -24.66
N ARG A 390 -7.04 -5.98 -25.41
CA ARG A 390 -5.75 -5.50 -25.91
C ARG A 390 -5.04 -4.57 -24.90
N GLY A 391 -5.05 -4.90 -23.62
CA GLY A 391 -4.39 -4.10 -22.60
C GLY A 391 -3.88 -4.93 -21.44
N PRO A 392 -2.95 -4.38 -20.62
CA PRO A 392 -2.42 -5.08 -19.46
C PRO A 392 -3.47 -5.33 -18.37
N TYR A 393 -4.60 -4.61 -18.41
CA TYR A 393 -5.70 -4.75 -17.46
C TYR A 393 -7.03 -4.68 -18.18
N PRO A 394 -7.94 -5.66 -17.97
CA PRO A 394 -9.28 -5.59 -18.52
C PRO A 394 -10.08 -4.46 -17.85
N VAL A 395 -10.70 -3.63 -18.65
CA VAL A 395 -11.64 -2.61 -18.15
C VAL A 395 -13.01 -3.24 -18.07
N TRP A 396 -13.51 -3.46 -16.88
CA TRP A 396 -14.83 -4.04 -16.64
C TRP A 396 -15.93 -2.98 -16.69
N PRO A 397 -17.16 -3.33 -17.12
CA PRO A 397 -18.31 -2.46 -16.98
C PRO A 397 -18.51 -2.05 -15.51
N GLY A 398 -18.76 -0.79 -15.25
CA GLY A 398 -19.14 -0.33 -13.91
C GLY A 398 -20.62 -0.54 -13.70
N LEU A 399 -21.02 -1.13 -12.58
CA LEU A 399 -22.41 -1.26 -12.15
C LEU A 399 -22.75 -0.17 -11.15
N ALA A 400 -23.69 0.71 -11.49
CA ALA A 400 -24.36 1.62 -10.57
C ALA A 400 -25.69 1.04 -10.11
N VAL A 401 -26.04 1.23 -8.85
CA VAL A 401 -27.25 0.71 -8.24
C VAL A 401 -28.06 1.86 -7.64
N GLU A 402 -29.33 1.99 -8.01
CA GLU A 402 -30.28 2.90 -7.37
C GLU A 402 -31.23 2.10 -6.49
N GLY A 403 -31.50 2.59 -5.29
CA GLY A 403 -32.38 1.93 -4.35
C GLY A 403 -33.01 2.88 -3.36
N VAL A 404 -33.92 2.33 -2.55
CA VAL A 404 -34.64 3.05 -1.50
C VAL A 404 -34.51 2.28 -0.19
N VAL A 405 -34.18 2.97 0.88
CA VAL A 405 -34.26 2.47 2.25
C VAL A 405 -35.60 2.88 2.83
N SER A 406 -36.37 1.89 3.27
CA SER A 406 -37.69 2.05 3.90
C SER A 406 -37.53 2.53 5.36
#